data_2d27339af697c9a19b2e18e6910caf1c
#
_entry.id   2d27339af697c9a19b2e18e6910caf1c
#
_cell.length_a   1.000
_cell.length_b   1.000
_cell.length_c   1.000
_cell.angle_alpha   90.00
_cell.angle_beta   90.00
_cell.angle_gamma   90.00
#
_symmetry.space_group_name_H-M   'P 1'
#
loop_
_entity.id
_entity.type
_entity.pdbx_description
1 polymer ?
#
loop_
_entity_poly.entity_id
_entity_poly.type
_entity_poly.pdbx_seq_one_letter_code
_entity_poly.pdbx_strand_id
1 'polypeptide(L)'
;MNLHLKGVTVLGVKKNDFNGNIEGEKIVSDSTSFFIVQDLPSANGKAVGQASQEFKFGKADEFDKWEKLTFPVLADGEMSIETNGKNVSKMVLKNLMLWPG
;
A
#
# COMPACT_ATOMS: atom_id res chain seq x y z
N MET A 1 3.70 -7.04 15.45
CA MET A 1 3.96 -5.65 15.86
C MET A 1 3.24 -4.71 14.89
N ASN A 2 2.50 -3.75 15.43
CA ASN A 2 1.74 -2.80 14.62
C ASN A 2 2.40 -1.43 14.66
N LEU A 3 2.43 -0.79 13.50
CA LEU A 3 2.96 0.56 13.35
C LEU A 3 1.82 1.49 12.93
N HIS A 4 1.70 2.61 13.63
CA HIS A 4 0.75 3.65 13.26
C HIS A 4 1.43 4.67 12.35
N LEU A 5 0.76 4.98 11.24
CA LEU A 5 1.23 5.97 10.29
C LEU A 5 0.33 7.20 10.37
N LYS A 6 0.92 8.36 10.57
CA LYS A 6 0.17 9.63 10.59
C LYS A 6 0.65 10.54 9.49
N GLY A 7 -0.29 10.99 8.66
CA GLY A 7 0.02 11.93 7.61
C GLY A 7 0.99 11.41 6.57
N VAL A 8 0.89 10.12 6.21
CA VAL A 8 1.72 9.59 5.14
C VAL A 8 1.20 10.07 3.80
N THR A 9 2.09 10.25 2.85
CA THR A 9 1.72 10.73 1.52
C THR A 9 1.36 9.55 0.63
N VAL A 10 0.13 9.57 0.11
CA VAL A 10 -0.33 8.60 -0.89
C VAL A 10 -0.26 9.26 -2.26
N LEU A 11 0.59 8.74 -3.13
CA LEU A 11 0.80 9.30 -4.47
C LEU A 11 -0.30 8.91 -5.44
N GLY A 12 -0.93 7.76 -5.23
CA GLY A 12 -1.98 7.29 -6.11
C GLY A 12 -2.57 5.99 -5.62
N VAL A 13 -3.67 5.59 -6.24
CA VAL A 13 -4.33 4.32 -5.96
C VAL A 13 -4.60 3.61 -7.28
N LYS A 14 -4.70 2.28 -7.21
CA LYS A 14 -4.94 1.45 -8.38
C LYS A 14 -5.94 0.35 -8.01
N LYS A 15 -6.94 0.17 -8.84
CA LYS A 15 -7.93 -0.88 -8.66
C LYS A 15 -7.46 -2.18 -9.29
N ASN A 16 -7.52 -3.28 -8.54
CA ASN A 16 -7.19 -4.61 -9.00
C ASN A 16 -8.46 -5.47 -8.95
N ASP A 17 -9.15 -5.59 -10.07
CA ASP A 17 -10.42 -6.31 -10.14
C ASP A 17 -10.44 -7.30 -11.31
N PHE A 18 -9.38 -8.05 -11.47
CA PHE A 18 -9.25 -9.02 -12.54
C PHE A 18 -9.87 -10.35 -12.13
N ASN A 19 -10.66 -10.94 -13.03
CA ASN A 19 -11.21 -12.27 -12.88
C ASN A 19 -11.19 -12.95 -14.25
N GLY A 20 -10.28 -13.91 -14.41
CA GLY A 20 -10.12 -14.58 -15.69
C GLY A 20 -9.15 -15.73 -15.61
N ASN A 21 -8.90 -16.35 -16.77
CA ASN A 21 -7.97 -17.47 -16.89
C ASN A 21 -6.72 -17.03 -17.63
N ILE A 22 -5.56 -17.36 -17.08
CA ILE A 22 -4.27 -17.17 -17.73
C ILE A 22 -3.59 -18.53 -17.78
N GLU A 23 -3.29 -19.00 -18.97
CA GLU A 23 -2.63 -20.30 -19.19
C GLU A 23 -3.32 -21.46 -18.47
N GLY A 24 -4.67 -21.46 -18.49
CA GLY A 24 -5.45 -22.53 -17.88
C GLY A 24 -5.67 -22.38 -16.38
N GLU A 25 -5.10 -21.38 -15.75
CA GLU A 25 -5.31 -21.12 -14.33
C GLU A 25 -6.30 -19.97 -14.13
N LYS A 26 -7.22 -20.16 -13.19
CA LYS A 26 -8.15 -19.11 -12.82
C LYS A 26 -7.44 -18.12 -11.90
N ILE A 27 -7.39 -16.86 -12.32
CA ILE A 27 -6.76 -15.80 -11.53
C ILE A 27 -7.84 -14.80 -11.14
N VAL A 28 -7.94 -14.54 -9.82
CA VAL A 28 -8.87 -13.56 -9.29
C VAL A 28 -8.08 -12.55 -8.50
N SER A 29 -8.26 -11.28 -8.82
CA SER A 29 -7.66 -10.17 -8.10
C SER A 29 -8.78 -9.24 -7.65
N ASP A 30 -8.86 -8.97 -6.34
CA ASP A 30 -9.88 -8.13 -5.75
C ASP A 30 -9.26 -7.33 -4.61
N SER A 31 -8.60 -6.24 -4.98
CA SER A 31 -7.92 -5.40 -4.00
C SER A 31 -7.71 -4.00 -4.56
N THR A 32 -7.25 -3.10 -3.70
CA THR A 32 -6.82 -1.76 -4.09
C THR A 32 -5.37 -1.59 -3.67
N SER A 33 -4.55 -1.10 -4.60
CA SER A 33 -3.15 -0.80 -4.32
C SER A 33 -2.98 0.66 -4.00
N PHE A 34 -2.22 0.95 -2.96
CA PHE A 34 -1.89 2.30 -2.52
C PHE A 34 -0.39 2.51 -2.67
N PHE A 35 0.00 3.57 -3.36
CA PHE A 35 1.41 3.91 -3.56
C PHE A 35 1.77 4.97 -2.53
N ILE A 36 2.51 4.55 -1.50
CA ILE A 36 2.83 5.36 -0.32
C ILE A 36 4.30 5.74 -0.36
N VAL A 37 4.58 7.02 -0.11
CA VAL A 37 5.94 7.54 -0.08
C VAL A 37 6.66 6.99 1.14
N GLN A 38 7.90 6.55 0.93
CA GLN A 38 8.79 6.11 2.00
C GLN A 38 10.16 6.73 1.80
N ASP A 39 10.84 7.00 2.91
CA ASP A 39 12.21 7.48 2.85
C ASP A 39 13.13 6.33 2.44
N LEU A 40 14.04 6.63 1.52
CA LEU A 40 15.06 5.66 1.14
C LEU A 40 16.07 5.51 2.28
N PRO A 41 16.48 4.28 2.62
CA PRO A 41 17.54 4.11 3.60
C PRO A 41 18.85 4.69 3.05
N SER A 42 19.45 5.57 3.84
CA SER A 42 20.68 6.26 3.44
C SER A 42 21.93 5.57 3.95
N ALA A 43 21.87 4.26 4.14
CA ALA A 43 23.00 3.49 4.61
C ALA A 43 24.21 3.68 3.71
N ASN A 44 25.36 4.00 4.32
CA ASN A 44 26.63 4.22 3.61
C ASN A 44 26.59 5.37 2.60
N GLY A 45 25.67 6.30 2.75
CA GLY A 45 25.56 7.44 1.85
C GLY A 45 25.26 7.11 0.40
N LYS A 46 24.69 5.94 0.14
CA LYS A 46 24.45 5.50 -1.24
C LYS A 46 23.01 5.74 -1.73
N ALA A 47 22.13 6.24 -0.88
CA ALA A 47 20.77 6.55 -1.27
C ALA A 47 20.30 7.82 -0.59
N VAL A 48 19.59 8.65 -1.33
CA VAL A 48 19.04 9.92 -0.84
C VAL A 48 17.65 10.09 -1.44
N GLY A 49 16.72 10.61 -0.64
CA GLY A 49 15.41 10.97 -1.13
C GLY A 49 14.33 9.97 -0.74
N GLN A 50 13.30 9.91 -1.56
CA GLN A 50 12.10 9.14 -1.26
C GLN A 50 11.72 8.27 -2.46
N ALA A 51 11.08 7.14 -2.15
CA ALA A 51 10.52 6.26 -3.15
C ALA A 51 9.11 5.89 -2.75
N SER A 52 8.30 5.43 -3.69
CA SER A 52 6.99 4.89 -3.38
C SER A 52 7.06 3.39 -3.25
N GLN A 53 6.21 2.84 -2.40
CA GLN A 53 6.03 1.41 -2.28
C GLN A 53 4.55 1.10 -2.39
N GLU A 54 4.23 0.01 -3.07
CA GLU A 54 2.85 -0.43 -3.26
C GLU A 54 2.41 -1.30 -2.08
N PHE A 55 1.25 -0.95 -1.51
CA PHE A 55 0.60 -1.76 -0.48
C PHE A 55 -0.81 -2.05 -0.93
N LYS A 56 -1.25 -3.29 -0.75
CA LYS A 56 -2.63 -3.69 -1.04
C LYS A 56 -3.46 -3.63 0.23
N PHE A 57 -4.63 -3.02 0.13
CA PHE A 57 -5.53 -2.92 1.28
C PHE A 57 -6.98 -2.95 0.79
N GLY A 58 -7.81 -3.78 1.45
CA GLY A 58 -9.21 -3.88 1.13
C GLY A 58 -9.47 -4.58 -0.20
N LYS A 59 -10.72 -4.54 -0.62
CA LYS A 59 -11.15 -5.08 -1.90
C LYS A 59 -11.07 -4.02 -2.99
N ALA A 60 -11.43 -4.38 -4.21
CA ALA A 60 -11.39 -3.44 -5.33
C ALA A 60 -12.33 -2.24 -5.11
N ASP A 61 -13.42 -2.41 -4.37
CA ASP A 61 -14.35 -1.33 -4.08
C ASP A 61 -13.78 -0.26 -3.16
N GLU A 62 -12.68 -0.52 -2.46
CA GLU A 62 -11.99 0.51 -1.68
C GLU A 62 -11.51 1.64 -2.58
N PHE A 63 -11.17 1.34 -3.82
CA PHE A 63 -10.76 2.33 -4.81
C PHE A 63 -11.81 3.43 -4.99
N ASP A 64 -13.09 3.10 -4.89
CA ASP A 64 -14.17 4.06 -5.13
C ASP A 64 -14.17 5.19 -4.11
N LYS A 65 -13.60 4.97 -2.93
CA LYS A 65 -13.48 6.00 -1.90
C LYS A 65 -12.36 6.99 -2.19
N TRP A 66 -11.42 6.64 -3.04
CA TRP A 66 -10.20 7.41 -3.28
C TRP A 66 -10.13 7.99 -4.68
N GLU A 67 -10.89 7.46 -5.64
CA GLU A 67 -10.71 7.80 -7.05
C GLU A 67 -11.00 9.27 -7.38
N LYS A 68 -11.88 9.91 -6.61
CA LYS A 68 -12.26 11.31 -6.86
C LYS A 68 -11.38 12.32 -6.15
N LEU A 69 -10.38 11.85 -5.42
CA LEU A 69 -9.48 12.74 -4.69
C LEU A 69 -8.39 13.27 -5.63
N THR A 70 -7.87 14.44 -5.28
CA THR A 70 -6.73 15.01 -6.00
C THR A 70 -5.45 14.58 -5.32
N PHE A 71 -4.64 13.79 -6.00
CA PHE A 71 -3.39 13.28 -5.45
C PHE A 71 -2.24 14.26 -5.66
N PRO A 72 -1.22 14.25 -4.79
CA PRO A 72 -1.10 13.39 -3.60
C PRO A 72 -2.02 13.80 -2.47
N VAL A 73 -2.38 12.83 -1.63
CA VAL A 73 -3.20 13.07 -0.44
C VAL A 73 -2.48 12.54 0.79
N LEU A 74 -2.84 13.08 1.96
CA LEU A 74 -2.33 12.58 3.23
C LEU A 74 -3.31 11.57 3.81
N ALA A 75 -2.77 10.56 4.48
CA ALA A 75 -3.59 9.50 5.08
C ALA A 75 -2.98 9.03 6.39
N ASP A 76 -3.85 8.51 7.26
CA ASP A 76 -3.45 7.80 8.46
C ASP A 76 -3.68 6.32 8.24
N GLY A 77 -2.79 5.50 8.78
CA GLY A 77 -2.92 4.07 8.59
C GLY A 77 -2.29 3.26 9.71
N GLU A 78 -2.43 1.97 9.56
CA GLU A 78 -1.82 1.01 10.47
C GLU A 78 -1.22 -0.12 9.65
N MET A 79 0.02 -0.44 9.94
CA MET A 79 0.72 -1.55 9.31
C MET A 79 1.11 -2.58 10.35
N SER A 80 1.19 -3.82 9.92
CA SER A 80 1.66 -4.93 10.74
C SER A 80 2.89 -5.54 10.09
N ILE A 81 3.86 -5.91 10.91
CA ILE A 81 5.02 -6.66 10.43
C ILE A 81 4.72 -8.14 10.69
N GLU A 82 4.64 -8.92 9.62
CA GLU A 82 4.38 -10.35 9.69
C GLU A 82 5.62 -11.11 9.25
N THR A 83 5.95 -12.18 9.98
CA THR A 83 7.06 -13.06 9.61
C THR A 83 6.51 -14.43 9.28
N ASN A 84 7.05 -15.04 8.23
CA ASN A 84 6.77 -16.45 7.97
C ASN A 84 7.87 -17.30 8.66
N GLY A 85 7.71 -18.63 8.64
CA GLY A 85 8.63 -19.54 9.30
C GLY A 85 10.05 -19.58 8.71
N LYS A 86 10.35 -18.72 7.75
CA LYS A 86 11.67 -18.66 7.08
C LYS A 86 12.41 -17.36 7.35
N ASN A 87 12.04 -16.66 8.41
CA ASN A 87 12.65 -15.38 8.80
C ASN A 87 12.48 -14.26 7.77
N VAL A 88 11.47 -14.36 6.92
CA VAL A 88 11.15 -13.30 5.98
C VAL A 88 10.08 -12.40 6.60
N SER A 89 10.38 -11.13 6.74
CA SER A 89 9.45 -10.13 7.27
C SER A 89 8.73 -9.43 6.14
N LYS A 90 7.43 -9.22 6.30
CA LYS A 90 6.60 -8.53 5.33
C LYS A 90 5.76 -7.49 6.05
N MET A 91 5.74 -6.26 5.53
CA MET A 91 4.84 -5.22 6.02
C MET A 91 3.51 -5.33 5.30
N VAL A 92 2.45 -5.40 6.08
CA VAL A 92 1.09 -5.52 5.57
C VAL A 92 0.28 -4.32 6.05
N LEU A 93 -0.38 -3.64 5.13
CA LEU A 93 -1.26 -2.52 5.45
C LEU A 93 -2.57 -3.08 6.00
N LYS A 94 -2.88 -2.76 7.25
CA LYS A 94 -4.08 -3.27 7.94
C LYS A 94 -5.23 -2.27 7.92
N ASN A 95 -4.96 -0.99 7.83
CA ASN A 95 -5.97 0.04 7.77
C ASN A 95 -5.39 1.27 7.09
N LEU A 96 -6.24 2.01 6.41
CA LEU A 96 -5.86 3.28 5.80
C LEU A 96 -7.09 4.16 5.67
N MET A 97 -6.99 5.39 6.14
CA MET A 97 -8.08 6.36 6.04
C MET A 97 -7.51 7.72 5.67
N LEU A 98 -8.31 8.50 4.96
CA LEU A 98 -7.94 9.86 4.61
C LEU A 98 -7.66 10.67 5.87
N TRP A 99 -6.56 11.40 5.89
CA TRP A 99 -6.18 12.21 7.05
C TRP A 99 -7.17 13.35 7.22
N PRO A 100 -7.80 13.46 8.40
CA PRO A 100 -8.87 14.44 8.58
C PRO A 100 -8.40 15.89 8.71
N GLY A 101 -7.12 16.12 8.69
CA GLY A 101 -6.63 17.45 8.74
C GLY A 101 -5.41 17.65 9.54
#